data_a37af91afe37c226342685a261a79600
#
_entry.id   a37af91afe37c226342685a261a79600
#
_cell.length_a   1.000
_cell.length_b   1.000
_cell.length_c   1.000
_cell.angle_alpha   90.00
_cell.angle_beta   90.00
_cell.angle_gamma   90.00
#
_symmetry.space_group_name_H-M   'P 1'
#
loop_
_entity.id
_entity.type
_entity.pdbx_description
1 polymer ?
#
loop_
_entity_poly.entity_id
_entity_poly.type
_entity_poly.pdbx_seq_one_letter_code
_entity_poly.pdbx_strand_id
1 'polypeptide(L)'
;AWKLAPRTEVHLYESGSTLGGHTATVDVELDGKNWAIDTGFIVFNDRTYPRFLALLAELGLESQPTEMSFSVRNTRTGLEYNGHSLSSLFAQRSNLLKPSFYRFLAEIVRFNRCGKQWLTHQQEQGTLDEFLTVQGFSDFFARHYILPMGAAIWSVSLSEMRRMPLTQFLNFFNHHGLLDLTQRPQWYVVPGGSREYIRRLMQLIGQQMQVYLDTPVTRVTRDTQGVTLESPRGVERYDQVIFACHSDQALQLLHDASQQESEMLAGVPYRANEVVLHTDTSLLPKSRAAWASWNYRLNDSDDNSEQQGASVTYNMNILQGIASSHTFC
;
A
#
# COMPACT_ATOMS: atom_id res chain seq x y z
N ALA A 1 -10.68 -0.53 -19.53
CA ALA A 1 -11.12 -1.59 -20.45
C ALA A 1 -12.51 -2.15 -20.07
N TRP A 2 -12.71 -2.70 -18.86
CA TRP A 2 -13.96 -3.38 -18.42
C TRP A 2 -15.25 -2.63 -18.76
N LYS A 3 -15.35 -1.33 -18.47
CA LYS A 3 -16.55 -0.53 -18.72
C LYS A 3 -16.66 -0.02 -20.16
N LEU A 4 -15.59 -0.08 -20.94
CA LEU A 4 -15.53 0.41 -22.31
C LEU A 4 -15.77 -0.69 -23.34
N ALA A 5 -15.17 -1.85 -23.17
CA ALA A 5 -15.23 -2.95 -24.14
C ALA A 5 -16.66 -3.33 -24.62
N PRO A 6 -17.71 -3.28 -23.79
CA PRO A 6 -19.08 -3.53 -24.28
C PRO A 6 -19.66 -2.44 -25.19
N ARG A 7 -18.99 -1.28 -25.33
CA ARG A 7 -19.54 -0.09 -26.04
C ARG A 7 -18.62 0.45 -27.12
N THR A 8 -17.34 0.12 -27.06
CA THR A 8 -16.33 0.64 -27.98
C THR A 8 -15.32 -0.47 -28.29
N GLU A 9 -14.66 -0.39 -29.41
CA GLU A 9 -13.49 -1.21 -29.70
C GLU A 9 -12.35 -0.79 -28.75
N VAL A 10 -11.79 -1.75 -28.02
CA VAL A 10 -10.73 -1.51 -27.03
C VAL A 10 -9.49 -2.32 -27.37
N HIS A 11 -8.37 -1.63 -27.52
CA HIS A 11 -7.04 -2.21 -27.67
C HIS A 11 -6.27 -1.94 -26.38
N LEU A 12 -5.84 -2.99 -25.71
CA LEU A 12 -5.06 -2.93 -24.47
C LEU A 12 -3.61 -3.31 -24.77
N TYR A 13 -2.70 -2.38 -24.54
CA TYR A 13 -1.26 -2.57 -24.65
C TYR A 13 -0.65 -2.74 -23.28
N GLU A 14 0.04 -3.85 -23.08
CA GLU A 14 0.76 -4.16 -21.85
C GLU A 14 2.23 -4.44 -22.19
N SER A 15 3.14 -3.76 -21.49
CA SER A 15 4.58 -3.94 -21.67
C SER A 15 5.10 -5.24 -21.08
N GLY A 16 4.43 -5.76 -20.07
CA GLY A 16 4.75 -7.04 -19.43
C GLY A 16 4.13 -8.24 -20.12
N SER A 17 4.58 -9.42 -19.70
CA SER A 17 4.06 -10.70 -20.17
C SER A 17 2.73 -11.10 -19.53
N THR A 18 2.26 -10.36 -18.51
CA THR A 18 1.04 -10.65 -17.77
C THR A 18 0.24 -9.39 -17.52
N LEU A 19 -1.09 -9.52 -17.47
CA LEU A 19 -1.99 -8.44 -17.11
C LEU A 19 -2.04 -8.24 -15.60
N GLY A 20 -2.27 -6.99 -15.18
CA GLY A 20 -2.57 -6.66 -13.80
C GLY A 20 -1.68 -5.58 -13.19
N GLY A 21 -0.50 -5.34 -13.75
CA GLY A 21 0.44 -4.36 -13.20
C GLY A 21 0.76 -4.67 -11.73
N HIS A 22 0.44 -3.76 -10.80
CA HIS A 22 0.62 -3.97 -9.36
C HIS A 22 -0.30 -5.04 -8.75
N THR A 23 -1.28 -5.58 -9.49
CA THR A 23 -1.99 -6.81 -9.12
C THR A 23 -1.09 -8.00 -9.48
N ALA A 24 -0.18 -8.33 -8.57
CA ALA A 24 0.84 -9.34 -8.76
C ALA A 24 0.70 -10.45 -7.73
N THR A 25 0.41 -11.66 -8.20
CA THR A 25 0.33 -12.87 -7.39
C THR A 25 1.38 -13.86 -7.88
N VAL A 26 2.24 -14.34 -7.00
CA VAL A 26 3.30 -15.30 -7.29
C VAL A 26 2.88 -16.69 -6.79
N ASP A 27 3.03 -17.70 -7.64
CA ASP A 27 2.85 -19.09 -7.23
C ASP A 27 4.14 -19.63 -6.61
N VAL A 28 4.04 -20.13 -5.38
CA VAL A 28 5.14 -20.74 -4.66
C VAL A 28 4.81 -22.20 -4.42
N GLU A 29 5.60 -23.10 -4.97
CA GLU A 29 5.51 -24.52 -4.66
C GLU A 29 6.39 -24.85 -3.46
N LEU A 30 5.78 -25.35 -2.38
CA LEU A 30 6.47 -25.73 -1.16
C LEU A 30 5.80 -26.97 -0.56
N ASP A 31 6.58 -28.00 -0.23
CA ASP A 31 6.11 -29.29 0.31
C ASP A 31 5.01 -29.94 -0.56
N GLY A 32 5.13 -29.85 -1.88
CA GLY A 32 4.18 -30.40 -2.84
C GLY A 32 2.82 -29.71 -2.88
N LYS A 33 2.74 -28.48 -2.34
CA LYS A 33 1.54 -27.63 -2.39
C LYS A 33 1.89 -26.31 -3.07
N ASN A 34 0.94 -25.79 -3.85
CA ASN A 34 1.04 -24.48 -4.47
C ASN A 34 0.32 -23.43 -3.62
N TRP A 35 0.99 -22.30 -3.38
CA TRP A 35 0.52 -21.17 -2.64
C TRP A 35 0.53 -19.93 -3.52
N ALA A 36 -0.61 -19.24 -3.62
CA ALA A 36 -0.74 -17.99 -4.36
C ALA A 36 -0.49 -16.81 -3.40
N ILE A 37 0.65 -16.16 -3.53
CA ILE A 37 1.10 -15.10 -2.64
C ILE A 37 1.07 -13.76 -3.37
N ASP A 38 0.31 -12.80 -2.84
CA ASP A 38 0.27 -11.45 -3.39
C ASP A 38 1.52 -10.66 -2.98
N THR A 39 2.18 -10.07 -3.97
CA THR A 39 3.41 -9.27 -3.79
C THR A 39 3.24 -7.81 -4.16
N GLY A 40 2.07 -7.41 -4.63
CA GLY A 40 1.72 -6.05 -4.99
C GLY A 40 0.45 -5.58 -4.26
N PHE A 41 -0.68 -5.48 -4.98
CA PHE A 41 -1.97 -5.17 -4.35
C PHE A 41 -2.49 -6.37 -3.56
N ILE A 42 -2.69 -6.21 -2.25
CA ILE A 42 -3.04 -7.30 -1.33
C ILE A 42 -4.41 -7.08 -0.69
N VAL A 43 -4.62 -5.91 -0.07
CA VAL A 43 -5.75 -5.66 0.83
C VAL A 43 -6.60 -4.48 0.39
N PHE A 44 -7.89 -4.55 0.70
CA PHE A 44 -8.86 -3.47 0.54
C PHE A 44 -9.84 -3.49 1.72
N ASN A 45 -10.66 -2.45 1.87
CA ASN A 45 -11.62 -2.40 2.98
C ASN A 45 -12.99 -1.89 2.52
N ASP A 46 -13.98 -2.03 3.40
CA ASP A 46 -15.38 -1.68 3.12
C ASP A 46 -15.68 -0.17 3.12
N ARG A 47 -14.75 0.66 3.58
CA ARG A 47 -14.94 2.12 3.71
C ARG A 47 -14.39 2.90 2.52
N THR A 48 -13.14 2.60 2.13
CA THR A 48 -12.40 3.41 1.16
C THR A 48 -12.34 2.82 -0.25
N TYR A 49 -12.83 1.59 -0.45
CA TYR A 49 -12.82 0.89 -1.74
C TYR A 49 -14.22 0.54 -2.31
N PRO A 50 -15.23 1.46 -2.25
CA PRO A 50 -16.60 1.11 -2.66
C PRO A 50 -16.71 0.69 -4.13
N ARG A 51 -15.90 1.29 -5.02
CA ARG A 51 -15.91 0.94 -6.44
C ARG A 51 -15.24 -0.40 -6.72
N PHE A 52 -14.23 -0.77 -5.94
CA PHE A 52 -13.57 -2.07 -6.07
C PHE A 52 -14.49 -3.19 -5.56
N LEU A 53 -15.16 -2.97 -4.44
CA LEU A 53 -16.18 -3.89 -3.93
C LEU A 53 -17.32 -4.09 -4.93
N ALA A 54 -17.80 -3.01 -5.56
CA ALA A 54 -18.80 -3.11 -6.61
C ALA A 54 -18.29 -3.91 -7.82
N LEU A 55 -17.02 -3.74 -8.21
CA LEU A 55 -16.39 -4.53 -9.27
C LEU A 55 -16.36 -6.01 -8.90
N LEU A 56 -15.90 -6.37 -7.69
CA LEU A 56 -15.85 -7.76 -7.25
C LEU A 56 -17.25 -8.39 -7.26
N ALA A 57 -18.28 -7.66 -6.81
CA ALA A 57 -19.66 -8.12 -6.85
C ALA A 57 -20.15 -8.34 -8.29
N GLU A 58 -19.86 -7.43 -9.24
CA GLU A 58 -20.17 -7.59 -10.66
C GLU A 58 -19.47 -8.82 -11.27
N LEU A 59 -18.28 -9.17 -10.76
CA LEU A 59 -17.52 -10.33 -11.21
C LEU A 59 -17.95 -11.65 -10.53
N GLY A 60 -18.84 -11.57 -9.54
CA GLY A 60 -19.22 -12.74 -8.72
C GLY A 60 -18.09 -13.27 -7.86
N LEU A 61 -17.19 -12.40 -7.41
CA LEU A 61 -16.07 -12.74 -6.54
C LEU A 61 -16.38 -12.34 -5.10
N GLU A 62 -16.08 -13.27 -4.19
CA GLU A 62 -16.20 -13.02 -2.75
C GLU A 62 -14.99 -12.24 -2.23
N SER A 63 -15.21 -11.59 -1.08
CA SER A 63 -14.17 -10.91 -0.31
C SER A 63 -13.92 -11.70 0.97
N GLN A 64 -12.69 -12.11 1.21
CA GLN A 64 -12.31 -12.83 2.44
C GLN A 64 -11.86 -11.82 3.50
N PRO A 65 -12.51 -11.78 4.68
CA PRO A 65 -12.07 -10.93 5.79
C PRO A 65 -10.64 -11.26 6.20
N THR A 66 -9.88 -10.22 6.51
CA THR A 66 -8.49 -10.35 6.98
C THR A 66 -8.20 -9.40 8.14
N GLU A 67 -7.09 -9.69 8.81
CA GLU A 67 -6.54 -8.85 9.87
C GLU A 67 -5.54 -7.86 9.30
N MET A 68 -5.74 -6.57 9.58
CA MET A 68 -4.79 -5.52 9.28
C MET A 68 -4.18 -5.01 10.59
N SER A 69 -3.11 -5.64 11.00
CA SER A 69 -2.41 -5.34 12.25
C SER A 69 -1.01 -4.80 11.97
N PHE A 70 -0.48 -4.05 12.92
CA PHE A 70 0.82 -3.41 12.83
C PHE A 70 1.64 -3.65 14.09
N SER A 71 2.88 -4.11 13.92
CA SER A 71 3.84 -4.29 15.00
C SER A 71 5.10 -3.48 14.79
N VAL A 72 5.75 -3.15 15.89
CA VAL A 72 7.07 -2.52 15.90
C VAL A 72 8.03 -3.35 16.73
N ARG A 73 9.19 -3.63 16.16
CA ARG A 73 10.34 -4.22 16.85
C ARG A 73 11.52 -3.25 16.79
N ASN A 74 11.96 -2.77 17.94
CA ASN A 74 13.18 -2.00 18.06
C ASN A 74 14.34 -2.94 18.46
N THR A 75 15.33 -3.07 17.59
CA THR A 75 16.44 -4.05 17.79
C THR A 75 17.39 -3.65 18.92
N ARG A 76 17.55 -2.36 19.21
CA ARG A 76 18.43 -1.83 20.26
C ARG A 76 17.80 -1.94 21.63
N THR A 77 16.56 -1.46 21.78
CA THR A 77 15.89 -1.45 23.09
C THR A 77 15.22 -2.78 23.40
N GLY A 78 15.06 -3.65 22.40
CA GLY A 78 14.33 -4.90 22.51
C GLY A 78 12.82 -4.71 22.67
N LEU A 79 12.27 -3.51 22.44
CA LEU A 79 10.84 -3.27 22.51
C LEU A 79 10.13 -3.98 21.34
N GLU A 80 9.11 -4.79 21.67
CA GLU A 80 8.21 -5.42 20.71
C GLU A 80 6.77 -5.30 21.17
N TYR A 81 5.89 -4.88 20.30
CA TYR A 81 4.45 -4.85 20.54
C TYR A 81 3.67 -4.91 19.22
N ASN A 82 2.41 -5.31 19.31
CA ASN A 82 1.43 -5.28 18.21
C ASN A 82 0.16 -4.57 18.70
N GLY A 83 -0.29 -3.56 17.98
CA GLY A 83 -1.43 -2.71 18.34
C GLY A 83 -2.82 -3.31 18.08
N HIS A 84 -2.93 -4.59 17.71
CA HIS A 84 -4.20 -5.21 17.32
C HIS A 84 -5.13 -5.48 18.51
N SER A 85 -4.59 -6.02 19.59
CA SER A 85 -5.35 -6.39 20.80
C SER A 85 -4.58 -6.07 22.07
N LEU A 86 -5.27 -6.06 23.22
CA LEU A 86 -4.60 -5.91 24.52
C LEU A 86 -3.58 -7.03 24.76
N SER A 87 -3.88 -8.24 24.35
CA SER A 87 -2.96 -9.36 24.48
C SER A 87 -1.69 -9.18 23.69
N SER A 88 -1.80 -8.77 22.42
CA SER A 88 -0.65 -8.53 21.54
C SER A 88 0.10 -7.23 21.87
N LEU A 89 -0.60 -6.22 22.41
CA LEU A 89 0.00 -4.98 22.89
C LEU A 89 0.98 -5.24 24.05
N PHE A 90 0.63 -6.18 24.94
CA PHE A 90 1.47 -6.66 26.03
C PHE A 90 2.13 -8.01 25.71
N ALA A 91 2.48 -8.26 24.45
CA ALA A 91 3.24 -9.45 24.03
C ALA A 91 4.51 -9.63 24.86
N GLN A 92 5.18 -8.52 25.19
CA GLN A 92 6.23 -8.46 26.21
C GLN A 92 5.59 -8.15 27.57
N ARG A 93 5.45 -9.18 28.42
CA ARG A 93 4.85 -9.05 29.76
C ARG A 93 5.54 -8.00 30.64
N SER A 94 6.85 -7.77 30.44
CA SER A 94 7.60 -6.73 31.16
C SER A 94 7.05 -5.31 30.94
N ASN A 95 6.36 -5.05 29.84
CA ASN A 95 5.77 -3.75 29.55
C ASN A 95 4.58 -3.42 30.47
N LEU A 96 3.96 -4.43 31.10
CA LEU A 96 2.94 -4.25 32.13
C LEU A 96 3.46 -3.48 33.36
N LEU A 97 4.75 -3.55 33.64
CA LEU A 97 5.40 -2.92 34.81
C LEU A 97 6.09 -1.59 34.44
N LYS A 98 6.02 -1.13 33.17
CA LYS A 98 6.70 0.08 32.70
C LYS A 98 5.76 1.28 32.62
N PRO A 99 5.84 2.28 33.52
CA PRO A 99 5.01 3.49 33.43
C PRO A 99 5.16 4.24 32.10
N SER A 100 6.38 4.20 31.51
CA SER A 100 6.65 4.80 30.18
C SER A 100 5.81 4.17 29.09
N PHE A 101 5.49 2.89 29.17
CA PHE A 101 4.64 2.22 28.19
C PHE A 101 3.18 2.68 28.29
N TYR A 102 2.66 2.89 29.49
CA TYR A 102 1.31 3.46 29.68
C TYR A 102 1.22 4.91 29.19
N ARG A 103 2.28 5.70 29.42
CA ARG A 103 2.37 7.05 28.85
C ARG A 103 2.33 7.00 27.33
N PHE A 104 3.07 6.10 26.70
CA PHE A 104 3.06 5.87 25.26
C PHE A 104 1.65 5.53 24.76
N LEU A 105 0.91 4.65 25.42
CA LEU A 105 -0.48 4.33 25.06
C LEU A 105 -1.42 5.54 25.19
N ALA A 106 -1.24 6.34 26.24
CA ALA A 106 -2.01 7.57 26.41
C ALA A 106 -1.72 8.59 25.29
N GLU A 107 -0.47 8.64 24.81
CA GLU A 107 -0.10 9.49 23.68
C GLU A 107 -0.74 9.04 22.37
N ILE A 108 -0.92 7.73 22.13
CA ILE A 108 -1.67 7.21 20.98
C ILE A 108 -3.12 7.73 21.00
N VAL A 109 -3.80 7.59 22.14
CA VAL A 109 -5.19 8.07 22.31
C VAL A 109 -5.27 9.59 22.12
N ARG A 110 -4.30 10.32 22.69
CA ARG A 110 -4.22 11.77 22.56
C ARG A 110 -4.00 12.21 21.11
N PHE A 111 -3.10 11.55 20.40
CA PHE A 111 -2.83 11.83 18.97
C PHE A 111 -4.09 11.67 18.13
N ASN A 112 -4.81 10.57 18.29
CA ASN A 112 -6.05 10.32 17.55
C ASN A 112 -7.09 11.43 17.81
N ARG A 113 -7.21 11.90 19.03
CA ARG A 113 -8.11 13.01 19.40
C ARG A 113 -7.65 14.32 18.77
N CYS A 114 -6.38 14.70 18.95
CA CYS A 114 -5.82 15.93 18.40
C CYS A 114 -5.90 15.96 16.87
N GLY A 115 -5.61 14.83 16.20
CA GLY A 115 -5.72 14.72 14.74
C GLY A 115 -7.15 14.93 14.23
N LYS A 116 -8.14 14.32 14.89
CA LYS A 116 -9.55 14.54 14.55
C LYS A 116 -9.99 15.99 14.79
N GLN A 117 -9.59 16.58 15.90
CA GLN A 117 -9.87 18.01 16.19
C GLN A 117 -9.23 18.91 15.14
N TRP A 118 -7.99 18.63 14.75
CA TRP A 118 -7.30 19.39 13.71
C TRP A 118 -8.05 19.36 12.38
N LEU A 119 -8.52 18.20 11.96
CA LEU A 119 -9.31 18.02 10.73
C LEU A 119 -10.64 18.79 10.77
N THR A 120 -11.26 18.91 11.94
CA THR A 120 -12.53 19.65 12.11
C THR A 120 -12.33 21.15 11.98
N HIS A 121 -11.21 21.70 12.44
CA HIS A 121 -10.97 23.14 12.50
C HIS A 121 -10.19 23.68 11.29
N GLN A 122 -9.78 22.82 10.35
CA GLN A 122 -8.98 23.18 9.16
C GLN A 122 -7.84 24.15 9.47
N GLN A 123 -7.06 23.84 10.51
CA GLN A 123 -5.97 24.67 10.97
C GLN A 123 -4.81 24.71 9.95
N GLU A 124 -3.89 25.65 10.17
CA GLU A 124 -2.81 26.04 9.28
C GLU A 124 -2.02 24.86 8.65
N GLN A 125 -1.48 25.12 7.45
CA GLN A 125 -0.58 24.24 6.76
C GLN A 125 0.70 24.00 7.59
N GLY A 126 1.13 22.75 7.71
CA GLY A 126 2.33 22.40 8.44
C GLY A 126 2.70 20.96 8.16
N THR A 127 3.81 20.53 8.75
CA THR A 127 4.33 19.17 8.66
C THR A 127 3.89 18.33 9.86
N LEU A 128 4.00 17.01 9.72
CA LEU A 128 3.78 16.10 10.85
C LEU A 128 4.71 16.41 12.02
N ASP A 129 5.99 16.76 11.75
CA ASP A 129 6.98 17.08 12.79
C ASP A 129 6.62 18.32 13.59
N GLU A 130 6.19 19.38 12.91
CA GLU A 130 5.71 20.61 13.56
C GLU A 130 4.49 20.33 14.45
N PHE A 131 3.54 19.54 13.97
CA PHE A 131 2.39 19.14 14.76
C PHE A 131 2.77 18.35 16.01
N LEU A 132 3.66 17.36 15.86
CA LEU A 132 4.14 16.56 16.99
C LEU A 132 4.84 17.44 18.04
N THR A 133 5.65 18.40 17.58
CA THR A 133 6.39 19.34 18.43
C THR A 133 5.46 20.31 19.17
N VAL A 134 4.57 20.99 18.43
CA VAL A 134 3.63 21.97 18.99
C VAL A 134 2.67 21.33 19.98
N GLN A 135 2.21 20.11 19.69
CA GLN A 135 1.34 19.36 20.58
C GLN A 135 2.10 18.68 21.74
N GLY A 136 3.43 18.76 21.80
CA GLY A 136 4.24 18.21 22.87
C GLY A 136 4.18 16.68 22.97
N PHE A 137 4.20 15.97 21.82
CA PHE A 137 4.35 14.52 21.77
C PHE A 137 5.79 14.13 22.07
N SER A 138 5.98 12.99 22.77
CA SER A 138 7.33 12.50 23.06
C SER A 138 8.00 11.94 21.81
N ASP A 139 9.32 12.06 21.74
CA ASP A 139 10.11 11.40 20.68
C ASP A 139 9.93 9.87 20.71
N PHE A 140 9.70 9.30 21.91
CA PHE A 140 9.39 7.88 22.06
C PHE A 140 8.11 7.51 21.28
N PHE A 141 7.03 8.28 21.42
CA PHE A 141 5.79 8.07 20.67
C PHE A 141 6.03 8.25 19.17
N ALA A 142 6.72 9.31 18.78
CA ALA A 142 7.00 9.58 17.37
C ALA A 142 7.75 8.41 16.72
N ARG A 143 8.89 8.00 17.29
CA ARG A 143 9.78 6.97 16.74
C ARG A 143 9.25 5.55 16.83
N HIS A 144 8.40 5.23 17.81
CA HIS A 144 7.91 3.86 17.99
C HIS A 144 6.48 3.63 17.54
N TYR A 145 5.75 4.66 17.08
CA TYR A 145 4.37 4.48 16.61
C TYR A 145 4.09 5.20 15.31
N ILE A 146 4.03 6.56 15.37
CA ILE A 146 3.41 7.29 14.26
C ILE A 146 4.30 7.38 13.02
N LEU A 147 5.61 7.62 13.20
CA LEU A 147 6.56 7.67 12.08
C LEU A 147 6.75 6.29 11.43
N PRO A 148 6.99 5.19 12.18
CA PRO A 148 7.06 3.85 11.58
C PRO A 148 5.79 3.45 10.83
N MET A 149 4.62 3.75 11.37
CA MET A 149 3.35 3.43 10.70
C MET A 149 3.20 4.20 9.39
N GLY A 150 3.47 5.50 9.40
CA GLY A 150 3.47 6.29 8.19
C GLY A 150 4.54 5.84 7.20
N ALA A 151 5.77 5.64 7.65
CA ALA A 151 6.87 5.16 6.81
C ALA A 151 6.55 3.82 6.13
N ALA A 152 5.90 2.90 6.85
CA ALA A 152 5.44 1.63 6.29
C ALA A 152 4.39 1.80 5.19
N ILE A 153 3.45 2.75 5.36
CA ILE A 153 2.36 3.00 4.40
C ILE A 153 2.89 3.62 3.11
N TRP A 154 3.81 4.59 3.21
CA TRP A 154 4.31 5.34 2.05
C TRP A 154 5.68 4.88 1.55
N SER A 155 6.27 3.84 2.14
CA SER A 155 7.60 3.32 1.79
C SER A 155 8.69 4.41 1.76
N VAL A 156 8.67 5.28 2.77
CA VAL A 156 9.61 6.40 2.93
C VAL A 156 10.43 6.25 4.22
N SER A 157 11.49 7.03 4.35
CA SER A 157 12.28 7.09 5.59
C SER A 157 11.53 7.82 6.71
N LEU A 158 11.94 7.62 7.98
CA LEU A 158 11.35 8.34 9.11
C LEU A 158 11.55 9.85 8.99
N SER A 159 12.68 10.29 8.46
CA SER A 159 12.97 11.71 8.23
C SER A 159 12.09 12.34 7.16
N GLU A 160 11.77 11.60 6.12
CA GLU A 160 10.80 12.05 5.10
C GLU A 160 9.37 12.09 5.66
N MET A 161 9.01 11.10 6.48
CA MET A 161 7.71 11.07 7.14
C MET A 161 7.50 12.28 8.05
N ARG A 162 8.53 12.74 8.78
CA ARG A 162 8.45 13.98 9.57
C ARG A 162 8.04 15.19 8.74
N ARG A 163 8.55 15.29 7.49
CA ARG A 163 8.27 16.41 6.58
C ARG A 163 6.96 16.28 5.79
N MET A 164 6.22 15.19 5.99
CA MET A 164 4.95 14.97 5.29
C MET A 164 3.94 16.08 5.64
N PRO A 165 3.23 16.64 4.64
CA PRO A 165 2.16 17.61 4.90
C PRO A 165 1.11 17.02 5.84
N LEU A 166 0.85 17.70 6.94
CA LEU A 166 -0.05 17.22 8.00
C LEU A 166 -1.46 16.91 7.50
N THR A 167 -1.99 17.78 6.63
CA THR A 167 -3.31 17.60 6.01
C THR A 167 -3.41 16.27 5.27
N GLN A 168 -2.41 15.95 4.46
CA GLN A 168 -2.37 14.69 3.70
C GLN A 168 -2.30 13.49 4.64
N PHE A 169 -1.41 13.56 5.64
CA PHE A 169 -1.24 12.51 6.63
C PHE A 169 -2.54 12.24 7.42
N LEU A 170 -3.12 13.26 8.03
CA LEU A 170 -4.31 13.12 8.87
C LEU A 170 -5.54 12.72 8.07
N ASN A 171 -5.74 13.25 6.86
CA ASN A 171 -6.84 12.83 5.99
C ASN A 171 -6.74 11.35 5.63
N PHE A 172 -5.55 10.87 5.27
CA PHE A 172 -5.35 9.45 4.99
C PHE A 172 -5.66 8.58 6.21
N PHE A 173 -5.11 8.95 7.38
CA PHE A 173 -5.34 8.22 8.62
C PHE A 173 -6.82 8.19 9.01
N ASN A 174 -7.52 9.31 8.84
CA ASN A 174 -8.95 9.40 9.13
C ASN A 174 -9.80 8.54 8.18
N HIS A 175 -9.56 8.64 6.88
CA HIS A 175 -10.30 7.86 5.88
C HIS A 175 -10.13 6.36 6.06
N HIS A 176 -8.92 5.91 6.42
CA HIS A 176 -8.61 4.51 6.64
C HIS A 176 -8.93 4.03 8.08
N GLY A 177 -9.55 4.87 8.91
CA GLY A 177 -9.92 4.52 10.29
C GLY A 177 -8.74 4.31 11.24
N LEU A 178 -7.54 4.81 10.89
CA LEU A 178 -6.34 4.69 11.70
C LEU A 178 -6.35 5.64 12.92
N LEU A 179 -7.19 6.68 12.89
CA LEU A 179 -7.47 7.55 14.04
C LEU A 179 -8.61 7.00 14.93
N ASP A 180 -9.20 5.86 14.58
CA ASP A 180 -10.27 5.22 15.35
C ASP A 180 -9.69 4.12 16.26
N LEU A 181 -10.12 4.10 17.51
CA LEU A 181 -9.83 3.00 18.43
C LEU A 181 -10.86 1.86 18.28
N THR A 182 -12.08 2.24 17.95
CA THR A 182 -13.22 1.36 17.67
C THR A 182 -13.81 1.73 16.31
N GLN A 183 -14.68 0.92 15.75
CA GLN A 183 -15.32 1.17 14.45
C GLN A 183 -14.30 1.29 13.29
N ARG A 184 -13.24 0.51 13.35
CA ARG A 184 -12.29 0.40 12.24
C ARG A 184 -12.95 -0.28 11.04
N PRO A 185 -12.57 0.07 9.79
CA PRO A 185 -13.06 -0.64 8.62
C PRO A 185 -12.65 -2.12 8.66
N GLN A 186 -13.49 -2.99 8.14
CA GLN A 186 -13.10 -4.38 7.92
C GLN A 186 -12.22 -4.47 6.67
N TRP A 187 -11.09 -5.09 6.81
CA TRP A 187 -10.18 -5.36 5.71
C TRP A 187 -10.43 -6.72 5.09
N TYR A 188 -10.16 -6.82 3.81
CA TYR A 188 -10.40 -8.00 2.99
C TYR A 188 -9.24 -8.25 2.05
N VAL A 189 -9.17 -9.51 1.58
CA VAL A 189 -8.33 -9.96 0.47
C VAL A 189 -9.20 -10.67 -0.57
N VAL A 190 -8.68 -10.82 -1.77
CA VAL A 190 -9.31 -11.65 -2.81
C VAL A 190 -8.90 -13.10 -2.59
N PRO A 191 -9.84 -14.05 -2.37
CA PRO A 191 -9.52 -15.46 -2.22
C PRO A 191 -8.76 -16.01 -3.44
N GLY A 192 -7.67 -16.72 -3.22
CA GLY A 192 -6.82 -17.25 -4.30
C GLY A 192 -5.80 -16.24 -4.86
N GLY A 193 -5.71 -15.07 -4.25
CA GLY A 193 -4.83 -13.98 -4.64
C GLY A 193 -5.50 -12.93 -5.52
N SER A 194 -4.92 -11.75 -5.55
CA SER A 194 -5.50 -10.60 -6.26
C SER A 194 -5.61 -10.82 -7.77
N ARG A 195 -4.77 -11.63 -8.39
CA ARG A 195 -4.88 -12.00 -9.83
C ARG A 195 -6.26 -12.60 -10.21
N GLU A 196 -7.02 -13.13 -9.26
CA GLU A 196 -8.30 -13.77 -9.54
C GLU A 196 -9.32 -12.81 -10.12
N TYR A 197 -9.33 -11.54 -9.72
CA TYR A 197 -10.24 -10.57 -10.34
C TYR A 197 -9.81 -10.22 -11.78
N ILE A 198 -8.51 -10.21 -12.09
CA ILE A 198 -8.01 -10.03 -13.47
C ILE A 198 -8.43 -11.23 -14.33
N ARG A 199 -8.22 -12.45 -13.81
CA ARG A 199 -8.61 -13.68 -14.49
C ARG A 199 -10.12 -13.68 -14.80
N ARG A 200 -10.94 -13.28 -13.84
CA ARG A 200 -12.38 -13.20 -13.99
C ARG A 200 -12.82 -12.12 -14.99
N LEU A 201 -12.19 -10.96 -14.94
CA LEU A 201 -12.37 -9.90 -15.94
C LEU A 201 -12.10 -10.44 -17.36
N MET A 202 -10.97 -11.09 -17.56
CA MET A 202 -10.59 -11.61 -18.87
C MET A 202 -11.53 -12.72 -19.37
N GLN A 203 -12.08 -13.54 -18.49
CA GLN A 203 -13.10 -14.52 -18.86
C GLN A 203 -14.38 -13.87 -19.39
N LEU A 204 -14.77 -12.73 -18.81
CA LEU A 204 -16.04 -12.08 -19.16
C LEU A 204 -15.93 -11.16 -20.37
N ILE A 205 -14.82 -10.47 -20.56
CA ILE A 205 -14.67 -9.45 -21.59
C ILE A 205 -13.47 -9.65 -22.53
N GLY A 206 -12.64 -10.65 -22.30
CA GLY A 206 -11.40 -10.81 -23.07
C GLY A 206 -11.64 -10.97 -24.57
N GLN A 207 -12.80 -11.49 -24.98
CA GLN A 207 -13.20 -11.60 -26.40
C GLN A 207 -13.78 -10.30 -26.96
N GLN A 208 -14.07 -9.31 -26.11
CA GLN A 208 -14.64 -8.03 -26.52
C GLN A 208 -13.59 -6.93 -26.69
N MET A 209 -12.30 -7.27 -26.48
CA MET A 209 -11.19 -6.34 -26.65
C MET A 209 -9.98 -7.07 -27.22
N GLN A 210 -9.06 -6.32 -27.80
CA GLN A 210 -7.77 -6.84 -28.24
C GLN A 210 -6.72 -6.57 -27.17
N VAL A 211 -5.96 -7.60 -26.80
CA VAL A 211 -4.92 -7.52 -25.75
C VAL A 211 -3.58 -7.88 -26.38
N TYR A 212 -2.62 -6.98 -26.19
CA TYR A 212 -1.27 -7.13 -26.69
C TYR A 212 -0.31 -7.12 -25.50
N LEU A 213 0.17 -8.31 -25.11
CA LEU A 213 1.20 -8.50 -24.10
C LEU A 213 2.60 -8.33 -24.72
N ASP A 214 3.61 -8.12 -23.88
CA ASP A 214 4.99 -7.89 -24.31
C ASP A 214 5.10 -6.82 -25.42
N THR A 215 4.18 -5.86 -25.36
CA THR A 215 4.01 -4.84 -26.41
C THR A 215 4.10 -3.43 -25.78
N PRO A 216 5.31 -2.97 -25.42
CA PRO A 216 5.50 -1.65 -24.86
C PRO A 216 5.16 -0.57 -25.90
N VAL A 217 4.30 0.36 -25.51
CA VAL A 217 4.11 1.60 -26.26
C VAL A 217 5.36 2.45 -26.10
N THR A 218 5.87 3.01 -27.18
CA THR A 218 7.09 3.82 -27.16
C THR A 218 6.82 5.30 -27.39
N ARG A 219 5.69 5.62 -28.05
CA ARG A 219 5.32 7.01 -28.37
C ARG A 219 3.83 7.16 -28.52
N VAL A 220 3.31 8.30 -28.06
CA VAL A 220 1.94 8.75 -28.27
C VAL A 220 1.98 10.21 -28.72
N THR A 221 1.27 10.50 -29.82
CA THR A 221 1.09 11.88 -30.34
C THR A 221 -0.38 12.12 -30.67
N ARG A 222 -0.84 13.35 -30.44
CA ARG A 222 -2.23 13.75 -30.68
C ARG A 222 -2.28 14.74 -31.86
N ASP A 223 -3.37 14.70 -32.57
CA ASP A 223 -3.74 15.74 -33.57
C ASP A 223 -5.25 16.00 -33.51
N THR A 224 -5.76 16.83 -34.44
CA THR A 224 -7.19 17.19 -34.49
C THR A 224 -8.10 16.04 -34.86
N GLN A 225 -7.57 14.90 -35.28
CA GLN A 225 -8.34 13.75 -35.77
C GLN A 225 -8.19 12.51 -34.87
N GLY A 226 -7.39 12.58 -33.81
CA GLY A 226 -7.20 11.44 -32.89
C GLY A 226 -5.80 11.33 -32.31
N VAL A 227 -5.40 10.11 -32.06
CA VAL A 227 -4.14 9.78 -31.39
C VAL A 227 -3.37 8.74 -32.18
N THR A 228 -2.09 9.00 -32.44
CA THR A 228 -1.16 8.05 -33.04
C THR A 228 -0.33 7.39 -31.95
N LEU A 229 -0.23 6.07 -31.99
CA LEU A 229 0.49 5.24 -31.03
C LEU A 229 1.55 4.42 -31.77
N GLU A 230 2.79 4.43 -31.28
CA GLU A 230 3.89 3.64 -31.79
C GLU A 230 4.23 2.50 -30.80
N SER A 231 4.39 1.30 -31.33
CA SER A 231 4.76 0.10 -30.58
C SER A 231 5.57 -0.87 -31.46
N PRO A 232 6.10 -2.00 -30.97
CA PRO A 232 6.71 -3.03 -31.82
C PRO A 232 5.79 -3.58 -32.91
N ARG A 233 4.48 -3.38 -32.80
CA ARG A 233 3.49 -3.75 -33.84
C ARG A 233 3.46 -2.78 -35.02
N GLY A 234 4.08 -1.61 -34.89
CA GLY A 234 4.08 -0.53 -35.86
C GLY A 234 3.39 0.72 -35.33
N VAL A 235 2.88 1.52 -36.26
CA VAL A 235 2.17 2.77 -35.97
C VAL A 235 0.67 2.55 -36.20
N GLU A 236 -0.11 2.79 -35.14
CA GLU A 236 -1.57 2.59 -35.18
C GLU A 236 -2.28 3.88 -34.75
N ARG A 237 -3.51 4.06 -35.20
CA ARG A 237 -4.29 5.27 -34.96
C ARG A 237 -5.59 4.94 -34.23
N TYR A 238 -5.92 5.78 -33.22
CA TYR A 238 -7.09 5.64 -32.37
C TYR A 238 -7.81 6.97 -32.20
N ASP A 239 -9.09 6.91 -31.85
CA ASP A 239 -9.86 8.11 -31.50
C ASP A 239 -9.38 8.70 -30.15
N GLN A 240 -9.05 7.83 -29.20
CA GLN A 240 -8.66 8.22 -27.85
C GLN A 240 -7.65 7.23 -27.25
N VAL A 241 -6.82 7.73 -26.33
CA VAL A 241 -5.92 6.91 -25.50
C VAL A 241 -6.18 7.18 -24.02
N ILE A 242 -6.13 6.11 -23.22
CA ILE A 242 -6.16 6.17 -21.76
C ILE A 242 -4.87 5.60 -21.24
N PHE A 243 -4.04 6.44 -20.61
CA PHE A 243 -2.86 6.01 -19.92
C PHE A 243 -3.24 5.35 -18.60
N ALA A 244 -2.85 4.08 -18.41
CA ALA A 244 -3.06 3.30 -17.21
C ALA A 244 -1.73 2.91 -16.57
N CYS A 245 -0.71 3.72 -16.73
CA CYS A 245 0.63 3.60 -16.17
C CYS A 245 0.91 4.76 -15.19
N HIS A 246 2.08 4.79 -14.59
CA HIS A 246 2.53 5.89 -13.75
C HIS A 246 2.59 7.20 -14.54
N SER A 247 2.42 8.35 -13.85
CA SER A 247 2.40 9.66 -14.51
C SER A 247 3.74 10.02 -15.17
N ASP A 248 4.86 9.62 -14.59
CA ASP A 248 6.20 9.78 -15.18
C ASP A 248 6.36 8.96 -16.46
N GLN A 249 5.84 7.72 -16.48
CA GLN A 249 5.81 6.89 -17.68
C GLN A 249 4.88 7.49 -18.75
N ALA A 250 3.69 7.95 -18.35
CA ALA A 250 2.78 8.62 -19.26
C ALA A 250 3.43 9.85 -19.91
N LEU A 251 4.18 10.64 -19.14
CA LEU A 251 4.93 11.80 -19.63
C LEU A 251 6.02 11.40 -20.63
N GLN A 252 6.74 10.33 -20.39
CA GLN A 252 7.76 9.82 -21.31
C GLN A 252 7.16 9.37 -22.64
N LEU A 253 5.94 8.83 -22.64
CA LEU A 253 5.25 8.37 -23.83
C LEU A 253 4.59 9.52 -24.61
N LEU A 254 4.07 10.53 -23.92
CA LEU A 254 3.32 11.63 -24.50
C LEU A 254 4.26 12.68 -25.13
N HIS A 255 4.44 12.62 -26.44
CA HIS A 255 5.45 13.38 -27.17
C HIS A 255 5.08 14.84 -27.45
N ASP A 256 3.79 15.14 -27.37
CA ASP A 256 3.19 16.46 -27.62
C ASP A 256 2.62 17.07 -26.30
N ALA A 257 3.18 16.67 -25.15
CA ALA A 257 2.74 17.19 -23.87
C ALA A 257 2.90 18.72 -23.80
N SER A 258 1.83 19.41 -23.42
CA SER A 258 1.90 20.84 -23.09
C SER A 258 2.75 21.08 -21.85
N GLN A 259 3.17 22.32 -21.63
CA GLN A 259 3.92 22.68 -20.44
C GLN A 259 3.13 22.31 -19.16
N GLN A 260 1.84 22.59 -19.12
CA GLN A 260 0.99 22.28 -17.95
C GLN A 260 0.88 20.77 -17.70
N GLU A 261 0.70 19.96 -18.76
CA GLU A 261 0.69 18.48 -18.64
C GLU A 261 2.03 17.97 -18.14
N SER A 262 3.14 18.51 -18.65
CA SER A 262 4.48 18.13 -18.23
C SER A 262 4.73 18.45 -16.75
N GLU A 263 4.35 19.62 -16.29
CA GLU A 263 4.48 20.02 -14.88
C GLU A 263 3.62 19.15 -13.97
N MET A 264 2.38 18.86 -14.35
CA MET A 264 1.47 18.02 -13.55
C MET A 264 1.91 16.56 -13.50
N LEU A 265 2.26 15.96 -14.63
CA LEU A 265 2.67 14.56 -14.70
C LEU A 265 4.01 14.31 -14.01
N ALA A 266 4.95 15.28 -14.09
CA ALA A 266 6.22 15.22 -13.37
C ALA A 266 6.08 15.50 -11.86
N GLY A 267 4.98 16.09 -11.42
CA GLY A 267 4.75 16.48 -10.03
C GLY A 267 4.57 15.32 -9.06
N VAL A 268 4.36 14.09 -9.56
CA VAL A 268 4.23 12.87 -8.72
C VAL A 268 5.54 12.10 -8.74
N PRO A 269 6.33 12.11 -7.65
CA PRO A 269 7.59 11.38 -7.59
C PRO A 269 7.33 9.88 -7.40
N TYR A 270 7.99 9.05 -8.20
CA TYR A 270 8.01 7.59 -8.05
C TYR A 270 9.40 7.12 -7.60
N ARG A 271 9.42 6.06 -6.81
CA ARG A 271 10.65 5.41 -6.35
C ARG A 271 10.54 3.91 -6.52
N ALA A 272 11.64 3.29 -6.89
CA ALA A 272 11.76 1.84 -6.88
C ALA A 272 11.68 1.34 -5.43
N ASN A 273 10.90 0.30 -5.22
CA ASN A 273 10.76 -0.39 -3.94
C ASN A 273 11.12 -1.86 -4.14
N GLU A 274 12.17 -2.32 -3.46
CA GLU A 274 12.60 -3.71 -3.53
C GLU A 274 11.70 -4.56 -2.62
N VAL A 275 11.11 -5.60 -3.19
CA VAL A 275 10.26 -6.56 -2.48
C VAL A 275 10.83 -7.96 -2.66
N VAL A 276 11.04 -8.65 -1.55
CA VAL A 276 11.57 -10.02 -1.52
C VAL A 276 10.55 -10.95 -0.87
N LEU A 277 10.09 -11.96 -1.59
CA LEU A 277 9.26 -13.03 -1.03
C LEU A 277 10.15 -14.14 -0.47
N HIS A 278 9.97 -14.47 0.81
CA HIS A 278 10.79 -15.44 1.53
C HIS A 278 10.02 -16.13 2.66
N THR A 279 10.66 -17.10 3.31
CA THR A 279 10.14 -17.82 4.48
C THR A 279 10.99 -17.62 5.75
N ASP A 280 11.96 -16.72 5.73
CA ASP A 280 12.78 -16.39 6.89
C ASP A 280 12.00 -15.56 7.91
N THR A 281 11.74 -16.12 9.06
CA THR A 281 11.01 -15.46 10.17
C THR A 281 11.92 -14.65 11.11
N SER A 282 13.22 -14.60 10.88
CA SER A 282 14.17 -13.84 11.73
C SER A 282 13.93 -12.34 11.71
N LEU A 283 13.32 -11.84 10.65
CA LEU A 283 12.94 -10.43 10.48
C LEU A 283 11.68 -10.04 11.26
N LEU A 284 10.84 -11.01 11.63
CA LEU A 284 9.66 -10.80 12.46
C LEU A 284 10.04 -10.54 13.94
N PRO A 285 9.12 -10.03 14.78
CA PRO A 285 9.34 -9.95 16.22
C PRO A 285 9.76 -11.29 16.83
N LYS A 286 10.60 -11.28 17.87
CA LYS A 286 11.02 -12.50 18.58
C LYS A 286 9.83 -13.17 19.26
N SER A 287 8.94 -12.34 19.85
CA SER A 287 7.70 -12.84 20.44
C SER A 287 6.66 -13.10 19.34
N ARG A 288 6.24 -14.36 19.18
CA ARG A 288 5.16 -14.69 18.25
C ARG A 288 3.85 -13.96 18.57
N ALA A 289 3.59 -13.63 19.82
CA ALA A 289 2.43 -12.83 20.24
C ALA A 289 2.46 -11.39 19.73
N ALA A 290 3.63 -10.90 19.28
CA ALA A 290 3.81 -9.59 18.67
C ALA A 290 3.74 -9.65 17.12
N TRP A 291 3.63 -10.83 16.51
CA TRP A 291 3.52 -10.92 15.06
C TRP A 291 2.23 -10.24 14.58
N ALA A 292 2.37 -9.47 13.52
CA ALA A 292 1.30 -8.72 12.90
C ALA A 292 1.31 -8.94 11.39
N SER A 293 0.28 -8.51 10.72
CA SER A 293 0.25 -8.45 9.25
C SER A 293 1.41 -7.63 8.69
N TRP A 294 1.69 -6.49 9.34
CA TRP A 294 2.80 -5.59 9.02
C TRP A 294 3.74 -5.48 10.21
N ASN A 295 5.00 -5.85 10.03
CA ASN A 295 6.00 -5.86 11.08
C ASN A 295 7.12 -4.88 10.73
N TYR A 296 7.16 -3.74 11.42
CA TYR A 296 8.17 -2.71 11.22
C TYR A 296 9.39 -2.97 12.10
N ARG A 297 10.57 -2.96 11.50
CA ARG A 297 11.83 -3.12 12.22
C ARG A 297 12.57 -1.79 12.30
N LEU A 298 12.79 -1.31 13.52
CA LEU A 298 13.66 -0.18 13.83
C LEU A 298 15.08 -0.69 14.09
N ASN A 299 16.01 -0.25 13.27
CA ASN A 299 17.44 -0.49 13.45
C ASN A 299 18.08 0.81 13.95
N ASP A 300 18.15 0.99 15.26
CA ASP A 300 18.78 2.18 15.89
C ASP A 300 20.31 2.06 15.97
N SER A 301 20.95 1.29 15.11
CA SER A 301 22.39 1.04 15.19
C SER A 301 23.28 2.18 14.72
N ASP A 302 22.72 3.14 13.94
CA ASP A 302 23.49 4.24 13.35
C ASP A 302 22.77 5.59 13.51
N ASP A 303 23.52 6.69 13.60
CA ASP A 303 23.01 8.07 13.60
C ASP A 303 22.20 8.41 12.34
N ASN A 304 22.31 7.59 11.28
CA ASN A 304 21.58 7.71 10.02
C ASN A 304 20.32 6.80 9.94
N SER A 305 19.90 6.14 11.01
CA SER A 305 18.73 5.23 10.96
C SER A 305 17.43 5.90 10.52
N GLU A 306 17.28 7.20 10.77
CA GLU A 306 16.12 7.97 10.31
C GLU A 306 16.13 8.27 8.80
N GLN A 307 17.28 8.17 8.15
CA GLN A 307 17.43 8.40 6.70
C GLN A 307 17.30 7.11 5.88
N GLN A 308 17.39 5.95 6.53
CA GLN A 308 17.20 4.67 5.86
C GLN A 308 15.72 4.46 5.53
N GLY A 309 15.46 3.79 4.39
CA GLY A 309 14.12 3.41 3.99
C GLY A 309 13.42 2.52 5.02
N ALA A 310 12.10 2.47 4.97
CA ALA A 310 11.30 1.63 5.84
C ALA A 310 11.67 0.14 5.63
N SER A 311 11.93 -0.59 6.73
CA SER A 311 12.06 -2.04 6.71
C SER A 311 10.79 -2.66 7.27
N VAL A 312 9.94 -3.16 6.38
CA VAL A 312 8.65 -3.77 6.72
C VAL A 312 8.65 -5.23 6.26
N THR A 313 8.33 -6.14 7.17
CA THR A 313 8.10 -7.54 6.84
C THR A 313 6.62 -7.85 6.96
N TYR A 314 5.99 -8.17 5.84
CA TYR A 314 4.60 -8.61 5.79
C TYR A 314 4.52 -10.08 6.19
N ASN A 315 3.56 -10.43 7.05
CA ASN A 315 3.22 -11.82 7.33
C ASN A 315 2.01 -12.21 6.47
N MET A 316 2.27 -12.88 5.36
CA MET A 316 1.25 -13.22 4.38
C MET A 316 0.27 -14.26 4.89
N ASN A 317 0.69 -15.10 5.86
CA ASN A 317 -0.22 -16.06 6.49
C ASN A 317 -1.35 -15.35 7.25
N ILE A 318 -1.04 -14.22 7.91
CA ILE A 318 -2.05 -13.38 8.56
C ILE A 318 -2.82 -12.59 7.50
N LEU A 319 -2.11 -11.90 6.58
CA LEU A 319 -2.73 -11.02 5.59
C LEU A 319 -3.67 -11.75 4.64
N GLN A 320 -3.27 -12.91 4.11
CA GLN A 320 -4.07 -13.66 3.14
C GLN A 320 -4.82 -14.85 3.76
N GLY A 321 -4.70 -15.07 5.08
CA GLY A 321 -5.33 -16.21 5.75
C GLY A 321 -4.77 -17.56 5.29
N ILE A 322 -3.46 -17.63 5.03
CA ILE A 322 -2.80 -18.83 4.49
C ILE A 322 -2.54 -19.83 5.62
N ALA A 323 -3.22 -20.98 5.56
CA ALA A 323 -3.03 -22.08 6.50
C ALA A 323 -1.86 -22.97 6.07
N SER A 324 -0.63 -22.53 6.33
CA SER A 324 0.60 -23.26 6.04
C SER A 324 1.45 -23.46 7.29
N SER A 325 2.26 -24.52 7.32
CA SER A 325 3.34 -24.73 8.31
C SER A 325 4.50 -23.73 8.13
N HIS A 326 4.67 -23.23 6.92
CA HIS A 326 5.63 -22.17 6.58
C HIS A 326 5.02 -20.80 6.75
N THR A 327 5.82 -19.84 7.19
CA THR A 327 5.44 -18.44 7.23
C THR A 327 5.96 -17.75 5.98
N PHE A 328 5.08 -17.25 5.14
CA PHE A 328 5.44 -16.46 3.96
C PHE A 328 5.55 -14.98 4.38
N CYS A 329 6.68 -14.39 4.00
CA CYS A 329 7.02 -13.01 4.33
C CYS A 329 7.37 -12.22 3.07
#